data_f44eada5195858e27004e83a402d4507
#
_entry.id   f44eada5195858e27004e83a402d4507
#
_cell.length_a   1.000
_cell.length_b   1.000
_cell.length_c   1.000
_cell.angle_alpha   90.00
_cell.angle_beta   90.00
_cell.angle_gamma   90.00
#
_symmetry.space_group_name_H-M   'P 1'
#
loop_
_entity.id
_entity.type
_entity.pdbx_description
1 polymer ?
#
loop_
_entity_poly.entity_id
_entity_poly.type
_entity_poly.pdbx_seq_one_letter_code
_entity_poly.pdbx_strand_id
1 'polypeptide(L)'
;MARVCTGHYNCHMSLTERVQKDMVDAMRKKEELRLSTLRMMKAALKNKEIDKRSSLDEKEELQVFSTMIKQRKDSIEQFAKGGRHELAKKEADEITIIEAYMPKAISDEEIFATVRATIVEMGSPTMKDMGAVMKNVMTKFGGARVDGKVVSEAVKKELASK
;
A
#
# COMPACT_ATOMS: atom_id res chain seq x y z
N MET A 1 -24.50 27.41 8.05
CA MET A 1 -23.97 26.54 9.13
C MET A 1 -22.59 26.03 8.71
N ALA A 2 -21.57 26.58 9.31
CA ALA A 2 -20.18 26.25 9.00
C ALA A 2 -19.80 24.88 9.60
N ARG A 3 -19.38 23.93 8.75
CA ARG A 3 -18.75 22.69 9.24
C ARG A 3 -17.34 23.00 9.68
N VAL A 4 -17.12 22.96 10.97
CA VAL A 4 -15.79 23.07 11.60
C VAL A 4 -15.07 21.76 11.33
N CYS A 5 -14.12 21.76 10.38
CA CYS A 5 -13.16 20.68 10.20
C CYS A 5 -11.99 20.92 11.15
N THR A 6 -12.05 20.34 12.35
CA THR A 6 -10.92 20.26 13.28
C THR A 6 -10.08 19.05 12.90
N GLY A 7 -8.95 19.28 12.25
CA GLY A 7 -7.98 18.25 11.92
C GLY A 7 -7.15 18.64 10.69
N HIS A 8 -5.87 18.92 10.89
CA HIS A 8 -4.90 19.41 9.90
C HIS A 8 -4.57 18.39 8.81
N TYR A 9 -5.55 17.94 8.02
CA TYR A 9 -5.31 17.23 6.77
C TYR A 9 -6.07 17.97 5.67
N ASN A 10 -5.31 18.55 4.74
CA ASN A 10 -5.83 19.19 3.53
C ASN A 10 -6.72 18.23 2.75
N CYS A 11 -8.02 18.38 2.87
CA CYS A 11 -9.05 17.48 2.36
C CYS A 11 -9.21 17.54 0.82
N HIS A 12 -8.29 18.20 0.07
CA HIS A 12 -8.41 18.40 -1.38
C HIS A 12 -7.10 18.35 -2.18
N MET A 13 -5.95 18.04 -1.55
CA MET A 13 -4.71 17.89 -2.32
C MET A 13 -4.57 16.46 -2.85
N SER A 14 -4.36 16.31 -4.16
CA SER A 14 -4.00 15.02 -4.76
C SER A 14 -2.66 14.49 -4.20
N LEU A 15 -2.43 13.19 -4.28
CA LEU A 15 -1.15 12.61 -3.87
C LEU A 15 0.01 13.20 -4.69
N THR A 16 -0.22 13.47 -5.98
CA THR A 16 0.72 14.14 -6.86
C THR A 16 1.12 15.53 -6.32
N GLU A 17 0.15 16.33 -5.87
CA GLU A 17 0.42 17.66 -5.29
C GLU A 17 1.17 17.57 -3.96
N ARG A 18 0.82 16.59 -3.11
CA ARG A 18 1.53 16.33 -1.84
C ARG A 18 2.99 15.95 -2.10
N VAL A 19 3.24 15.03 -3.02
CA VAL A 19 4.59 14.62 -3.43
C VAL A 19 5.39 15.82 -3.94
N GLN A 20 4.78 16.69 -4.76
CA GLN A 20 5.43 17.90 -5.28
C GLN A 20 5.82 18.88 -4.16
N LYS A 21 4.95 19.12 -3.20
CA LYS A 21 5.19 19.99 -2.06
C LYS A 21 6.32 19.44 -1.19
N ASP A 22 6.24 18.17 -0.84
CA ASP A 22 7.22 17.51 0.02
C ASP A 22 8.60 17.40 -0.66
N MET A 23 8.63 17.30 -1.99
CA MET A 23 9.87 17.35 -2.76
C MET A 23 10.59 18.70 -2.60
N VAL A 24 9.86 19.82 -2.60
CA VAL A 24 10.42 21.14 -2.35
C VAL A 24 10.96 21.26 -0.91
N ASP A 25 10.22 20.73 0.05
CA ASP A 25 10.63 20.73 1.46
C ASP A 25 11.88 19.86 1.69
N ALA A 26 11.94 18.66 1.11
CA ALA A 26 13.10 17.79 1.16
C ALA A 26 14.35 18.44 0.53
N MET A 27 14.17 19.18 -0.57
CA MET A 27 15.24 19.93 -1.21
C MET A 27 15.78 21.05 -0.29
N ARG A 28 14.89 21.79 0.38
CA ARG A 28 15.28 22.85 1.33
C ARG A 28 16.04 22.28 2.53
N LYS A 29 15.62 21.11 3.02
CA LYS A 29 16.23 20.43 4.17
C LYS A 29 17.46 19.61 3.82
N LYS A 30 17.82 19.51 2.53
CA LYS A 30 18.94 18.69 2.01
C LYS A 30 18.81 17.20 2.36
N GLU A 31 17.58 16.70 2.42
CA GLU A 31 17.27 15.28 2.67
C GLU A 31 17.40 14.49 1.36
N GLU A 32 18.62 14.11 0.99
CA GLU A 32 18.94 13.55 -0.34
C GLU A 32 18.16 12.28 -0.66
N LEU A 33 18.07 11.32 0.27
CA LEU A 33 17.34 10.07 0.08
C LEU A 33 15.86 10.33 -0.14
N ARG A 34 15.26 11.17 0.71
CA ARG A 34 13.85 11.55 0.60
C ARG A 34 13.56 12.27 -0.70
N LEU A 35 14.40 13.22 -1.08
CA LEU A 35 14.28 13.96 -2.33
C LEU A 35 14.37 13.04 -3.55
N SER A 36 15.33 12.11 -3.57
CA SER A 36 15.49 11.12 -4.64
C SER A 36 14.24 10.23 -4.76
N THR A 37 13.75 9.70 -3.63
CA THR A 37 12.54 8.85 -3.60
C THR A 37 11.32 9.61 -4.11
N LEU A 38 11.11 10.86 -3.66
CA LEU A 38 9.99 11.68 -4.10
C LEU A 38 10.05 12.02 -5.59
N ARG A 39 11.25 12.23 -6.15
CA ARG A 39 11.43 12.40 -7.60
C ARG A 39 11.02 11.15 -8.37
N MET A 40 11.40 9.97 -7.88
CA MET A 40 10.98 8.70 -8.50
C MET A 40 9.47 8.49 -8.41
N MET A 41 8.83 8.82 -7.27
CA MET A 41 7.38 8.76 -7.11
C MET A 41 6.67 9.67 -8.11
N LYS A 42 7.11 10.93 -8.23
CA LYS A 42 6.57 11.87 -9.20
C LYS A 42 6.72 11.38 -10.65
N ALA A 43 7.89 10.85 -11.00
CA ALA A 43 8.13 10.29 -12.32
C ALA A 43 7.21 9.09 -12.62
N ALA A 44 7.02 8.19 -11.65
CA ALA A 44 6.13 7.04 -11.79
C ALA A 44 4.67 7.45 -12.02
N LEU A 45 4.17 8.42 -11.24
CA LEU A 45 2.83 8.98 -11.45
C LEU A 45 2.69 9.60 -12.83
N LYS A 46 3.69 10.42 -13.24
CA LYS A 46 3.68 11.07 -14.54
C LYS A 46 3.68 10.10 -15.72
N ASN A 47 4.50 9.05 -15.63
CA ASN A 47 4.53 7.99 -16.65
C ASN A 47 3.16 7.31 -16.75
N LYS A 48 2.52 7.01 -15.62
CA LYS A 48 1.19 6.41 -15.62
C LYS A 48 0.11 7.31 -16.20
N GLU A 49 0.16 8.63 -15.95
CA GLU A 49 -0.72 9.61 -16.62
C GLU A 49 -0.54 9.62 -18.13
N ILE A 50 0.72 9.56 -18.60
CA ILE A 50 1.03 9.54 -20.04
C ILE A 50 0.48 8.26 -20.68
N ASP A 51 0.69 7.11 -20.04
CA ASP A 51 0.18 5.82 -20.53
C ASP A 51 -1.35 5.82 -20.62
N LYS A 52 -2.01 6.37 -19.60
CA LYS A 52 -3.47 6.48 -19.54
C LYS A 52 -4.02 7.58 -20.46
N ARG A 53 -3.22 8.56 -20.83
CA ARG A 53 -3.61 9.80 -21.54
C ARG A 53 -4.67 10.64 -20.82
N SER A 54 -4.71 10.55 -19.51
CA SER A 54 -5.60 11.31 -18.62
C SER A 54 -5.02 11.41 -17.22
N SER A 55 -5.57 12.31 -16.40
CA SER A 55 -5.21 12.39 -14.97
C SER A 55 -5.54 11.08 -14.25
N LEU A 56 -4.75 10.78 -13.23
CA LEU A 56 -4.97 9.64 -12.34
C LEU A 56 -6.02 10.01 -11.29
N ASP A 57 -6.83 9.05 -10.91
CA ASP A 57 -7.63 9.14 -9.69
C ASP A 57 -6.79 8.67 -8.47
N GLU A 58 -7.26 8.95 -7.26
CA GLU A 58 -6.56 8.61 -6.03
C GLU A 58 -6.25 7.10 -5.93
N LYS A 59 -7.16 6.26 -6.39
CA LYS A 59 -6.98 4.80 -6.39
C LYS A 59 -5.86 4.37 -7.32
N GLU A 60 -5.76 5.00 -8.49
CA GLU A 60 -4.69 4.74 -9.46
C GLU A 60 -3.34 5.26 -8.95
N GLU A 61 -3.31 6.44 -8.29
CA GLU A 61 -2.10 6.95 -7.65
C GLU A 61 -1.60 5.98 -6.57
N LEU A 62 -2.49 5.48 -5.71
CA LEU A 62 -2.17 4.47 -4.70
C LEU A 62 -1.70 3.14 -5.32
N GLN A 63 -2.26 2.74 -6.46
CA GLN A 63 -1.82 1.54 -7.18
C GLN A 63 -0.39 1.69 -7.70
N VAL A 64 0.00 2.87 -8.19
CA VAL A 64 1.37 3.16 -8.61
C VAL A 64 2.33 2.99 -7.42
N PHE A 65 1.99 3.56 -6.26
CA PHE A 65 2.83 3.45 -5.07
C PHE A 65 2.92 2.01 -4.55
N SER A 66 1.82 1.25 -4.58
CA SER A 66 1.82 -0.18 -4.24
C SER A 66 2.77 -0.98 -5.14
N THR A 67 2.78 -0.69 -6.43
CA THR A 67 3.68 -1.33 -7.40
C THR A 67 5.14 -0.98 -7.10
N MET A 68 5.43 0.29 -6.79
CA MET A 68 6.78 0.74 -6.41
C MET A 68 7.28 0.05 -5.14
N ILE A 69 6.43 -0.11 -4.13
CA ILE A 69 6.77 -0.84 -2.89
C ILE A 69 7.06 -2.31 -3.19
N LYS A 70 6.24 -2.96 -4.02
CA LYS A 70 6.46 -4.35 -4.39
C LYS A 70 7.81 -4.56 -5.09
N GLN A 71 8.14 -3.72 -6.07
CA GLN A 71 9.41 -3.77 -6.79
C GLN A 71 10.61 -3.61 -5.82
N ARG A 72 10.51 -2.71 -4.83
CA ARG A 72 11.55 -2.54 -3.82
C ARG A 72 11.67 -3.73 -2.88
N LYS A 73 10.56 -4.33 -2.48
CA LYS A 73 10.59 -5.59 -1.68
C LYS A 73 11.30 -6.71 -2.44
N ASP A 74 11.01 -6.86 -3.72
CA ASP A 74 11.69 -7.84 -4.57
C ASP A 74 13.20 -7.53 -4.69
N SER A 75 13.58 -6.24 -4.81
CA SER A 75 14.98 -5.81 -4.82
C SER A 75 15.69 -6.09 -3.49
N ILE A 76 15.04 -5.84 -2.35
CA ILE A 76 15.56 -6.14 -1.01
C ILE A 76 15.90 -7.64 -0.90
N GLU A 77 14.99 -8.49 -1.34
CA GLU A 77 15.20 -9.93 -1.30
C GLU A 77 16.41 -10.35 -2.16
N GLN A 78 16.54 -9.78 -3.35
CA GLN A 78 17.68 -10.05 -4.23
C GLN A 78 19.01 -9.54 -3.65
N PHE A 79 19.02 -8.32 -3.11
CA PHE A 79 20.21 -7.75 -2.47
C PHE A 79 20.62 -8.53 -1.22
N ALA A 80 19.66 -8.97 -0.41
CA ALA A 80 19.93 -9.81 0.76
C ALA A 80 20.55 -11.16 0.36
N LYS A 81 20.03 -11.82 -0.67
CA LYS A 81 20.60 -13.05 -1.23
C LYS A 81 22.01 -12.84 -1.80
N GLY A 82 22.27 -11.66 -2.36
CA GLY A 82 23.59 -11.27 -2.89
C GLY A 82 24.57 -10.72 -1.84
N GLY A 83 24.21 -10.74 -0.54
CA GLY A 83 25.06 -10.20 0.55
C GLY A 83 25.22 -8.69 0.55
N ARG A 84 24.41 -7.94 -0.22
CA ARG A 84 24.47 -6.48 -0.35
C ARG A 84 23.52 -5.80 0.63
N HIS A 85 23.79 -5.93 1.91
CA HIS A 85 22.90 -5.47 2.98
C HIS A 85 22.66 -3.96 2.99
N GLU A 86 23.67 -3.16 2.60
CA GLU A 86 23.54 -1.69 2.53
C GLU A 86 22.54 -1.26 1.45
N LEU A 87 22.55 -1.93 0.30
CA LEU A 87 21.58 -1.65 -0.76
C LEU A 87 20.16 -2.10 -0.34
N ALA A 88 20.05 -3.26 0.29
CA ALA A 88 18.77 -3.71 0.84
C ALA A 88 18.21 -2.72 1.87
N LYS A 89 19.07 -2.16 2.74
CA LYS A 89 18.66 -1.14 3.72
C LYS A 89 18.17 0.13 3.03
N LYS A 90 18.88 0.61 2.00
CA LYS A 90 18.46 1.78 1.24
C LYS A 90 17.07 1.60 0.62
N GLU A 91 16.81 0.45 0.00
CA GLU A 91 15.47 0.13 -0.54
C GLU A 91 14.40 0.09 0.55
N ALA A 92 14.72 -0.42 1.75
CA ALA A 92 13.80 -0.43 2.89
C ALA A 92 13.49 0.99 3.39
N ASP A 93 14.49 1.86 3.45
CA ASP A 93 14.30 3.27 3.83
C ASP A 93 13.44 4.01 2.77
N GLU A 94 13.61 3.72 1.48
CA GLU A 94 12.76 4.26 0.41
C GLU A 94 11.31 3.77 0.51
N ILE A 95 11.08 2.49 0.88
CA ILE A 95 9.73 1.96 1.15
C ILE A 95 9.05 2.76 2.25
N THR A 96 9.75 3.05 3.35
CA THR A 96 9.21 3.83 4.48
C THR A 96 8.74 5.22 4.02
N ILE A 97 9.46 5.87 3.11
CA ILE A 97 9.09 7.16 2.55
C ILE A 97 7.81 7.04 1.71
N ILE A 98 7.68 6.01 0.86
CA ILE A 98 6.51 5.80 0.02
C ILE A 98 5.28 5.44 0.89
N GLU A 99 5.47 4.62 1.91
CA GLU A 99 4.40 4.20 2.83
C GLU A 99 3.75 5.37 3.58
N ALA A 100 4.47 6.48 3.80
CA ALA A 100 3.91 7.69 4.39
C ALA A 100 2.79 8.34 3.55
N TYR A 101 2.69 8.00 2.27
CA TYR A 101 1.64 8.47 1.35
C TYR A 101 0.50 7.45 1.17
N MET A 102 0.69 6.24 1.67
CA MET A 102 -0.31 5.18 1.58
C MET A 102 -1.29 5.25 2.75
N PRO A 103 -2.55 4.82 2.57
CA PRO A 103 -3.44 4.60 3.70
C PRO A 103 -2.81 3.58 4.65
N LYS A 104 -3.17 3.68 5.92
CA LYS A 104 -2.66 2.78 6.97
C LYS A 104 -2.90 1.33 6.55
N ALA A 105 -1.84 0.53 6.55
CA ALA A 105 -1.97 -0.89 6.30
C ALA A 105 -2.82 -1.52 7.41
N ILE A 106 -3.71 -2.43 7.03
CA ILE A 106 -4.48 -3.22 7.99
C ILE A 106 -3.50 -4.21 8.63
N SER A 107 -3.55 -4.31 9.96
CA SER A 107 -2.69 -5.24 10.69
C SER A 107 -3.07 -6.70 10.39
N ASP A 108 -2.11 -7.61 10.52
CA ASP A 108 -2.35 -9.04 10.34
C ASP A 108 -3.45 -9.54 11.30
N GLU A 109 -3.50 -9.01 12.53
CA GLU A 109 -4.52 -9.33 13.52
C GLU A 109 -5.94 -8.95 13.04
N GLU A 110 -6.08 -7.76 12.46
CA GLU A 110 -7.35 -7.30 11.87
C GLU A 110 -7.73 -8.14 10.65
N ILE A 111 -6.75 -8.57 9.84
CA ILE A 111 -6.96 -9.48 8.73
C ILE A 111 -7.50 -10.82 9.23
N PHE A 112 -6.85 -11.43 10.22
CA PHE A 112 -7.28 -12.70 10.79
C PHE A 112 -8.68 -12.59 11.44
N ALA A 113 -8.95 -11.52 12.17
CA ALA A 113 -10.26 -11.28 12.78
C ALA A 113 -11.37 -11.17 11.71
N THR A 114 -11.11 -10.43 10.63
CA THR A 114 -12.07 -10.26 9.52
C THR A 114 -12.28 -11.57 8.75
N VAL A 115 -11.23 -12.36 8.55
CA VAL A 115 -11.33 -13.69 7.93
C VAL A 115 -12.21 -14.61 8.76
N ARG A 116 -11.99 -14.70 10.08
CA ARG A 116 -12.81 -15.52 11.00
C ARG A 116 -14.27 -15.09 10.98
N ALA A 117 -14.54 -13.80 11.10
CA ALA A 117 -15.89 -13.27 11.05
C ALA A 117 -16.60 -13.64 9.73
N THR A 118 -15.90 -13.51 8.61
CA THR A 118 -16.44 -13.84 7.28
C THR A 118 -16.73 -15.34 7.13
N ILE A 119 -15.85 -16.21 7.64
CA ILE A 119 -16.06 -17.66 7.63
C ILE A 119 -17.29 -18.05 8.47
N VAL A 120 -17.49 -17.42 9.62
CA VAL A 120 -18.68 -17.64 10.47
C VAL A 120 -19.94 -17.18 9.75
N GLU A 121 -19.96 -15.99 9.15
CA GLU A 121 -21.11 -15.47 8.40
C GLU A 121 -21.48 -16.34 7.20
N MET A 122 -20.51 -16.97 6.55
CA MET A 122 -20.74 -17.87 5.41
C MET A 122 -21.20 -19.28 5.82
N GLY A 123 -21.37 -19.57 7.11
CA GLY A 123 -21.90 -20.85 7.58
C GLY A 123 -20.94 -22.02 7.45
N SER A 124 -19.65 -21.83 7.76
CA SER A 124 -18.60 -22.85 7.71
C SER A 124 -18.23 -23.32 6.28
N PRO A 125 -17.72 -22.42 5.44
CA PRO A 125 -17.26 -22.74 4.10
C PRO A 125 -16.12 -23.77 4.14
N THR A 126 -15.97 -24.51 3.05
CA THR A 126 -14.90 -25.52 2.86
C THR A 126 -13.73 -24.94 2.05
N MET A 127 -12.65 -25.72 1.91
CA MET A 127 -11.51 -25.33 1.04
C MET A 127 -11.93 -25.04 -0.40
N LYS A 128 -13.05 -25.60 -0.89
CA LYS A 128 -13.60 -25.33 -2.23
C LYS A 128 -14.16 -23.91 -2.34
N ASP A 129 -14.59 -23.34 -1.23
CA ASP A 129 -15.20 -22.01 -1.16
C ASP A 129 -14.17 -20.90 -0.90
N MET A 130 -12.86 -21.25 -0.87
CA MET A 130 -11.77 -20.31 -0.57
C MET A 130 -11.84 -19.05 -1.42
N GLY A 131 -12.17 -19.16 -2.71
CA GLY A 131 -12.31 -18.01 -3.62
C GLY A 131 -13.44 -17.07 -3.21
N ALA A 132 -14.58 -17.61 -2.76
CA ALA A 132 -15.71 -16.83 -2.30
C ALA A 132 -15.40 -16.14 -0.95
N VAL A 133 -14.72 -16.84 -0.04
CA VAL A 133 -14.25 -16.26 1.24
C VAL A 133 -13.28 -15.11 0.97
N MET A 134 -12.28 -15.32 0.12
CA MET A 134 -11.31 -14.29 -0.30
C MET A 134 -12.02 -13.04 -0.85
N LYS A 135 -12.98 -13.23 -1.75
CA LYS A 135 -13.74 -12.12 -2.36
C LYS A 135 -14.50 -11.33 -1.30
N ASN A 136 -15.20 -12.01 -0.39
CA ASN A 136 -15.97 -11.37 0.67
C ASN A 136 -15.08 -10.61 1.65
N VAL A 137 -13.93 -11.19 2.04
CA VAL A 137 -12.95 -10.55 2.91
C VAL A 137 -12.39 -9.28 2.25
N MET A 138 -11.98 -9.36 0.97
CA MET A 138 -11.48 -8.20 0.23
C MET A 138 -12.52 -7.10 0.07
N THR A 139 -13.80 -7.46 -0.09
CA THR A 139 -14.90 -6.49 -0.15
C THR A 139 -15.09 -5.75 1.18
N LYS A 140 -14.95 -6.45 2.31
CA LYS A 140 -15.04 -5.83 3.65
C LYS A 140 -13.92 -4.83 3.92
N PHE A 141 -12.74 -5.05 3.35
CA PHE A 141 -11.64 -4.10 3.47
C PHE A 141 -11.80 -2.84 2.60
N GLY A 142 -12.76 -2.83 1.66
CA GLY A 142 -13.24 -1.63 0.97
C GLY A 142 -12.17 -0.80 0.24
N GLY A 143 -11.08 -1.42 -0.22
CA GLY A 143 -9.96 -0.71 -0.88
C GLY A 143 -8.84 -0.28 0.08
N ALA A 144 -8.91 -0.63 1.37
CA ALA A 144 -7.77 -0.48 2.27
C ALA A 144 -6.58 -1.33 1.80
N ARG A 145 -5.37 -0.90 2.15
CA ARG A 145 -4.15 -1.61 1.78
C ARG A 145 -4.04 -2.92 2.56
N VAL A 146 -4.31 -4.02 1.87
CA VAL A 146 -4.23 -5.38 2.43
C VAL A 146 -3.26 -6.21 1.59
N ASP A 147 -2.37 -6.95 2.25
CA ASP A 147 -1.51 -7.90 1.55
C ASP A 147 -2.31 -9.17 1.21
N GLY A 148 -2.56 -9.37 -0.09
CA GLY A 148 -3.32 -10.51 -0.58
C GLY A 148 -2.70 -11.88 -0.22
N LYS A 149 -1.38 -11.94 0.00
CA LYS A 149 -0.71 -13.16 0.49
C LYS A 149 -1.11 -13.47 1.92
N VAL A 150 -1.07 -12.46 2.80
CA VAL A 150 -1.48 -12.61 4.20
C VAL A 150 -2.94 -13.03 4.30
N VAL A 151 -3.83 -12.41 3.50
CA VAL A 151 -5.25 -12.83 3.45
C VAL A 151 -5.39 -14.28 2.98
N SER A 152 -4.68 -14.65 1.91
CA SER A 152 -4.74 -16.04 1.39
C SER A 152 -4.24 -17.06 2.41
N GLU A 153 -3.16 -16.77 3.10
CA GLU A 153 -2.62 -17.63 4.16
C GLU A 153 -3.56 -17.71 5.36
N ALA A 154 -4.14 -16.58 5.77
CA ALA A 154 -5.12 -16.53 6.84
C ALA A 154 -6.37 -17.38 6.51
N VAL A 155 -6.90 -17.23 5.29
CA VAL A 155 -8.06 -18.01 4.84
C VAL A 155 -7.73 -19.50 4.80
N LYS A 156 -6.58 -19.88 4.24
CA LYS A 156 -6.15 -21.30 4.20
C LYS A 156 -6.01 -21.88 5.60
N LYS A 157 -5.38 -21.15 6.51
CA LYS A 157 -5.17 -21.59 7.89
C LYS A 157 -6.48 -21.78 8.63
N GLU A 158 -7.41 -20.85 8.52
CA GLU A 158 -8.70 -20.94 9.20
C GLU A 158 -9.63 -22.01 8.59
N LEU A 159 -9.56 -22.27 7.27
CA LEU A 159 -10.32 -23.34 6.63
C LEU A 159 -9.72 -24.73 6.90
N ALA A 160 -8.39 -24.83 7.11
CA ALA A 160 -7.71 -26.10 7.42
C ALA A 160 -7.83 -26.48 8.90
N SER A 161 -8.17 -25.56 9.78
CA SER A 161 -8.31 -25.78 11.23
C SER A 161 -9.70 -26.31 11.64
N LYS A 162 -10.59 -26.53 10.67
CA LYS A 162 -11.91 -27.13 10.84
C LYS A 162 -11.96 -28.54 10.29
#